data_2ac686e09f89cc77ed50dab810d8c967
#
_entry.id   2ac686e09f89cc77ed50dab810d8c967
#
_cell.length_a   1.000
_cell.length_b   1.000
_cell.length_c   1.000
_cell.angle_alpha   90.00
_cell.angle_beta   90.00
_cell.angle_gamma   90.00
#
_symmetry.space_group_name_H-M   'P 1'
#
loop_
_entity.id
_entity.type
_entity.pdbx_description
1 polymer ?
#
loop_
_entity_poly.entity_id
_entity_poly.type
_entity_poly.pdbx_seq_one_letter_code
_entity_poly.pdbx_strand_id
1 'polypeptide(L)'
;MTTCAHIRLAASPTTWGVDFADNPHNPAWNRVLDEIEASGVDTLELGPVGYLPEDPQILGPELESRGLSTAGTFMFQPIFDDAREDEVLDVARRTSGLVRELNGDFLILVDQPTDTRVATAGRSATATRMDDAHRRRYLERVRKIGTIAGENGLRA
;
A
#
# COMPACT_ATOMS: atom_id res chain seq x y z
N MET A 1 -13.00 -32.04 -15.00
CA MET A 1 -12.37 -31.81 -13.67
C MET A 1 -12.31 -30.32 -13.46
N THR A 2 -13.14 -29.78 -12.59
CA THR A 2 -13.13 -28.34 -12.25
C THR A 2 -11.93 -28.11 -11.35
N THR A 3 -10.90 -27.43 -11.84
CA THR A 3 -9.79 -26.96 -11.02
C THR A 3 -10.35 -25.96 -10.01
N CYS A 4 -10.45 -26.35 -8.74
CA CYS A 4 -10.66 -25.38 -7.67
C CYS A 4 -9.53 -24.36 -7.74
N ALA A 5 -9.86 -23.10 -7.99
CA ALA A 5 -8.91 -22.02 -7.83
C ALA A 5 -8.47 -22.01 -6.36
N HIS A 6 -7.18 -22.21 -6.11
CA HIS A 6 -6.63 -22.06 -4.76
C HIS A 6 -6.70 -20.58 -4.38
N ILE A 7 -7.56 -20.24 -3.43
CA ILE A 7 -7.59 -18.90 -2.83
C ILE A 7 -6.41 -18.83 -1.86
N ARG A 8 -5.54 -17.84 -2.05
CA ARG A 8 -4.50 -17.48 -1.07
C ARG A 8 -5.04 -16.34 -0.20
N LEU A 9 -4.79 -16.45 1.10
CA LEU A 9 -5.14 -15.40 2.06
C LEU A 9 -3.88 -14.61 2.39
N ALA A 10 -4.03 -13.30 2.46
CA ALA A 10 -2.98 -12.40 2.94
C ALA A 10 -3.49 -11.65 4.18
N ALA A 11 -2.62 -11.47 5.17
CA ALA A 11 -2.86 -10.58 6.29
C ALA A 11 -2.25 -9.20 6.01
N SER A 12 -2.69 -8.18 6.73
CA SER A 12 -2.09 -6.85 6.70
C SER A 12 -1.99 -6.32 8.14
N PRO A 13 -0.93 -5.55 8.50
CA PRO A 13 -0.83 -4.87 9.78
C PRO A 13 -2.03 -4.00 10.16
N THR A 14 -2.81 -3.56 9.16
CA THR A 14 -4.07 -2.84 9.38
C THR A 14 -5.09 -3.66 10.19
N THR A 15 -5.03 -4.98 10.13
CA THR A 15 -5.86 -5.88 10.95
C THR A 15 -5.52 -5.75 12.44
N TRP A 16 -4.30 -5.31 12.76
CA TRP A 16 -3.82 -5.00 14.11
C TRP A 16 -3.97 -3.53 14.50
N GLY A 17 -4.77 -2.76 13.73
CA GLY A 17 -5.02 -1.34 13.98
C GLY A 17 -3.90 -0.41 13.50
N VAL A 18 -3.00 -0.88 12.64
CA VAL A 18 -1.93 -0.07 12.06
C VAL A 18 -2.44 0.63 10.80
N ASP A 19 -3.14 1.75 10.99
CA ASP A 19 -3.67 2.55 9.88
C ASP A 19 -2.65 3.57 9.35
N PHE A 20 -1.78 4.09 10.23
CA PHE A 20 -0.73 5.07 9.92
C PHE A 20 0.58 4.64 10.55
N ALA A 21 1.67 4.72 9.80
CA ALA A 21 2.99 4.27 10.25
C ALA A 21 3.51 5.02 11.50
N ASP A 22 3.22 6.31 11.59
CA ASP A 22 3.68 7.23 12.63
C ASP A 22 2.81 7.28 13.89
N ASN A 23 1.75 6.45 13.97
CA ASN A 23 0.91 6.41 15.16
C ASN A 23 1.70 5.82 16.36
N PRO A 24 1.92 6.59 17.46
CA PRO A 24 2.72 6.14 18.60
C PRO A 24 2.08 4.99 19.38
N HIS A 25 0.83 4.65 19.10
CA HIS A 25 0.12 3.52 19.72
C HIS A 25 0.18 2.24 18.88
N ASN A 26 0.87 2.26 17.73
CA ASN A 26 1.05 1.05 16.93
C ASN A 26 1.75 -0.04 17.77
N PRO A 27 1.34 -1.31 17.63
CA PRO A 27 2.12 -2.42 18.17
C PRO A 27 3.50 -2.46 17.49
N ALA A 28 4.49 -3.05 18.17
CA ALA A 28 5.80 -3.25 17.55
C ALA A 28 5.66 -4.16 16.32
N TRP A 29 6.31 -3.79 15.22
CA TRP A 29 6.14 -4.47 13.93
C TRP A 29 6.53 -5.95 13.97
N ASN A 30 7.60 -6.32 14.70
CA ASN A 30 8.04 -7.70 14.88
C ASN A 30 6.98 -8.55 15.59
N ARG A 31 6.31 -8.00 16.60
CA ARG A 31 5.19 -8.65 17.27
C ARG A 31 4.03 -8.92 16.29
N VAL A 32 3.72 -7.97 15.42
CA VAL A 32 2.66 -8.17 14.41
C VAL A 32 3.03 -9.28 13.44
N LEU A 33 4.29 -9.35 13.00
CA LEU A 33 4.75 -10.45 12.15
C LEU A 33 4.66 -11.81 12.87
N ASP A 34 5.02 -11.89 14.17
CA ASP A 34 4.90 -13.10 14.97
C ASP A 34 3.42 -13.56 15.10
N GLU A 35 2.51 -12.62 15.29
CA GLU A 35 1.08 -12.91 15.39
C GLU A 35 0.46 -13.31 14.03
N ILE A 36 0.96 -12.77 12.91
CA ILE A 36 0.58 -13.21 11.55
C ILE A 36 1.03 -14.66 11.32
N GLU A 37 2.28 -14.98 11.61
CA GLU A 37 2.80 -16.35 11.55
C GLU A 37 1.95 -17.30 12.39
N ALA A 38 1.66 -16.93 13.65
CA ALA A 38 0.84 -17.74 14.56
C ALA A 38 -0.60 -17.94 14.08
N SER A 39 -1.13 -17.05 13.23
CA SER A 39 -2.47 -17.17 12.63
C SER A 39 -2.55 -18.24 11.53
N GLY A 40 -1.41 -18.74 11.05
CA GLY A 40 -1.32 -19.70 9.95
C GLY A 40 -1.47 -19.08 8.55
N VAL A 41 -1.47 -17.74 8.44
CA VAL A 41 -1.39 -17.02 7.16
C VAL A 41 0.07 -16.91 6.75
N ASP A 42 0.39 -17.28 5.52
CA ASP A 42 1.75 -17.32 4.97
C ASP A 42 2.07 -16.15 4.01
N THR A 43 1.12 -15.24 3.82
CA THR A 43 1.24 -14.14 2.88
C THR A 43 0.87 -12.82 3.56
N LEU A 44 1.69 -11.79 3.33
CA LEU A 44 1.57 -10.48 3.95
C LEU A 44 1.39 -9.38 2.88
N GLU A 45 0.43 -8.51 3.08
CA GLU A 45 0.41 -7.15 2.55
C GLU A 45 1.13 -6.27 3.59
N LEU A 46 2.18 -5.52 3.17
CA LEU A 46 3.13 -4.89 4.11
C LEU A 46 2.54 -3.78 5.01
N GLY A 47 1.31 -3.34 4.73
CA GLY A 47 0.66 -2.27 5.48
C GLY A 47 1.13 -0.88 5.05
N PRO A 48 0.92 0.14 5.92
CA PRO A 48 1.30 1.51 5.59
C PRO A 48 2.82 1.66 5.47
N VAL A 49 3.26 2.34 4.41
CA VAL A 49 4.68 2.64 4.16
C VAL A 49 5.31 3.30 5.38
N GLY A 50 6.46 2.79 5.82
CA GLY A 50 7.20 3.26 7.00
C GLY A 50 6.85 2.57 8.33
N TYR A 51 5.86 1.69 8.38
CA TYR A 51 5.60 0.88 9.58
C TYR A 51 6.57 -0.30 9.71
N LEU A 52 6.73 -1.10 8.67
CA LEU A 52 7.77 -2.10 8.59
C LEU A 52 9.09 -1.46 8.13
N PRO A 53 10.25 -2.07 8.40
CA PRO A 53 11.52 -1.61 7.85
C PRO A 53 11.46 -1.45 6.33
N GLU A 54 11.90 -0.31 5.81
CA GLU A 54 11.96 -0.05 4.35
C GLU A 54 13.25 -0.58 3.70
N ASP A 55 14.16 -1.14 4.50
CA ASP A 55 15.36 -1.80 3.99
C ASP A 55 15.06 -3.29 3.75
N PRO A 56 15.10 -3.77 2.50
CA PRO A 56 14.85 -5.17 2.18
C PRO A 56 15.87 -6.13 2.79
N GLN A 57 17.09 -5.65 3.11
CA GLN A 57 18.10 -6.45 3.79
C GLN A 57 17.78 -6.68 5.27
N ILE A 58 16.91 -5.85 5.87
CA ILE A 58 16.39 -6.03 7.22
C ILE A 58 15.08 -6.81 7.16
N LEU A 59 14.13 -6.36 6.34
CA LEU A 59 12.79 -6.95 6.33
C LEU A 59 12.76 -8.35 5.70
N GLY A 60 13.54 -8.60 4.65
CA GLY A 60 13.54 -9.90 3.96
C GLY A 60 13.84 -11.07 4.89
N PRO A 61 14.95 -11.08 5.65
CA PRO A 61 15.25 -12.13 6.63
C PRO A 61 14.17 -12.28 7.72
N GLU A 62 13.54 -11.19 8.15
CA GLU A 62 12.48 -11.24 9.16
C GLU A 62 11.22 -11.93 8.63
N LEU A 63 10.87 -11.72 7.36
CA LEU A 63 9.77 -12.42 6.70
C LEU A 63 10.13 -13.90 6.47
N GLU A 64 11.33 -14.16 5.94
CA GLU A 64 11.79 -15.53 5.64
C GLU A 64 11.83 -16.40 6.89
N SER A 65 12.34 -15.88 8.03
CA SER A 65 12.41 -16.62 9.29
C SER A 65 11.05 -17.07 9.82
N ARG A 66 9.96 -16.38 9.41
CA ARG A 66 8.57 -16.67 9.76
C ARG A 66 7.78 -17.39 8.65
N GLY A 67 8.45 -17.75 7.55
CA GLY A 67 7.78 -18.35 6.40
C GLY A 67 6.75 -17.43 5.72
N LEU A 68 6.88 -16.11 5.89
CA LEU A 68 5.97 -15.12 5.29
C LEU A 68 6.46 -14.69 3.91
N SER A 69 5.57 -14.66 2.95
CA SER A 69 5.78 -14.11 1.61
C SER A 69 5.07 -12.75 1.46
N THR A 70 5.60 -11.88 0.61
CA THR A 70 4.99 -10.57 0.34
C THR A 70 3.98 -10.67 -0.80
N ALA A 71 2.74 -10.18 -0.61
CA ALA A 71 1.80 -9.96 -1.70
C ALA A 71 2.04 -8.61 -2.39
N GLY A 72 2.27 -7.58 -1.61
CA GLY A 72 2.45 -6.20 -2.04
C GLY A 72 2.31 -5.24 -0.89
N THR A 73 2.03 -3.99 -1.20
CA THR A 73 1.72 -2.96 -0.19
C THR A 73 0.78 -1.92 -0.76
N PHE A 74 0.23 -1.07 0.10
CA PHE A 74 -0.50 0.11 -0.34
C PHE A 74 0.31 1.39 -0.09
N MET A 75 0.16 2.36 -0.97
CA MET A 75 0.61 3.72 -0.74
C MET A 75 -0.60 4.63 -0.50
N PHE A 76 -0.69 5.21 0.70
CA PHE A 76 -1.71 6.16 1.09
C PHE A 76 -1.15 7.57 0.95
N GLN A 77 -1.38 8.19 -0.22
CA GLN A 77 -0.77 9.46 -0.60
C GLN A 77 -1.80 10.43 -1.17
N PRO A 78 -1.59 11.75 -1.05
CA PRO A 78 -2.47 12.75 -1.63
C PRO A 78 -2.31 12.84 -3.15
N ILE A 79 -2.71 11.76 -3.85
CA ILE A 79 -2.55 11.62 -5.31
C ILE A 79 -3.30 12.73 -6.06
N PHE A 80 -4.38 13.26 -5.47
CA PHE A 80 -5.16 14.36 -6.05
C PHE A 80 -4.44 15.72 -6.03
N ASP A 81 -3.43 15.91 -5.16
CA ASP A 81 -2.77 17.19 -4.94
C ASP A 81 -1.65 17.43 -5.98
N ASP A 82 -1.89 18.39 -6.87
CA ASP A 82 -0.93 18.74 -7.93
C ASP A 82 0.40 19.27 -7.38
N ALA A 83 0.40 19.91 -6.21
CA ALA A 83 1.59 20.49 -5.60
C ALA A 83 2.53 19.42 -4.99
N ARG A 84 2.02 18.21 -4.77
CA ARG A 84 2.76 17.10 -4.14
C ARG A 84 3.12 15.99 -5.13
N GLU A 85 3.02 16.23 -6.44
CA GLU A 85 3.28 15.22 -7.45
C GLU A 85 4.65 14.57 -7.30
N ASP A 86 5.72 15.34 -7.17
CA ASP A 86 7.09 14.81 -7.07
C ASP A 86 7.25 13.92 -5.84
N GLU A 87 6.71 14.32 -4.69
CA GLU A 87 6.71 13.53 -3.46
C GLU A 87 5.97 12.20 -3.65
N VAL A 88 4.78 12.25 -4.23
CA VAL A 88 3.97 11.05 -4.51
C VAL A 88 4.71 10.07 -5.43
N LEU A 89 5.36 10.59 -6.48
CA LEU A 89 6.14 9.76 -7.41
C LEU A 89 7.41 9.19 -6.76
N ASP A 90 8.05 9.91 -5.85
CA ASP A 90 9.20 9.41 -5.10
C ASP A 90 8.81 8.29 -4.12
N VAL A 91 7.67 8.43 -3.44
CA VAL A 91 7.10 7.33 -2.63
C VAL A 91 6.80 6.13 -3.52
N ALA A 92 6.19 6.32 -4.68
CA ALA A 92 5.90 5.22 -5.61
C ALA A 92 7.17 4.46 -6.03
N ARG A 93 8.27 5.16 -6.35
CA ARG A 93 9.55 4.53 -6.74
C ARG A 93 10.15 3.70 -5.59
N ARG A 94 10.26 4.29 -4.39
CA ARG A 94 10.83 3.59 -3.22
C ARG A 94 9.99 2.37 -2.85
N THR A 95 8.67 2.55 -2.77
CA THR A 95 7.75 1.48 -2.40
C THR A 95 7.73 0.35 -3.43
N SER A 96 7.71 0.68 -4.74
CA SER A 96 7.78 -0.34 -5.80
C SER A 96 9.12 -1.10 -5.76
N GLY A 97 10.23 -0.40 -5.50
CA GLY A 97 11.55 -1.03 -5.36
C GLY A 97 11.57 -2.03 -4.19
N LEU A 98 11.07 -1.63 -3.02
CA LEU A 98 10.98 -2.51 -1.84
C LEU A 98 10.13 -3.76 -2.13
N VAL A 99 8.93 -3.58 -2.68
CA VAL A 99 8.02 -4.70 -2.99
C VAL A 99 8.67 -5.67 -3.98
N ARG A 100 9.35 -5.15 -5.03
CA ARG A 100 10.10 -5.99 -5.98
C ARG A 100 11.21 -6.81 -5.30
N GLU A 101 12.03 -6.16 -4.43
CA GLU A 101 13.12 -6.84 -3.72
C GLU A 101 12.59 -7.94 -2.78
N LEU A 102 11.36 -7.79 -2.27
CA LEU A 102 10.67 -8.77 -1.43
C LEU A 102 9.79 -9.75 -2.26
N ASN A 103 9.93 -9.78 -3.58
CA ASN A 103 9.19 -10.64 -4.52
C ASN A 103 7.66 -10.49 -4.42
N GLY A 104 7.16 -9.29 -4.10
CA GLY A 104 5.74 -8.99 -4.12
C GLY A 104 5.22 -8.66 -5.52
N ASP A 105 3.90 -8.72 -5.70
CA ASP A 105 3.23 -8.59 -7.00
C ASP A 105 2.48 -7.27 -7.18
N PHE A 106 2.09 -6.58 -6.08
CA PHE A 106 1.10 -5.50 -6.15
C PHE A 106 1.55 -4.22 -5.46
N LEU A 107 1.21 -3.08 -6.11
CA LEU A 107 1.18 -1.77 -5.48
C LEU A 107 -0.27 -1.27 -5.47
N ILE A 108 -0.89 -1.15 -4.31
CA ILE A 108 -2.26 -0.67 -4.15
C ILE A 108 -2.24 0.84 -3.97
N LEU A 109 -2.98 1.57 -4.81
CA LEU A 109 -3.05 3.03 -4.74
C LEU A 109 -4.25 3.45 -3.89
N VAL A 110 -4.00 4.20 -2.84
CA VAL A 110 -5.02 4.77 -1.97
C VAL A 110 -4.86 6.28 -1.94
N ASP A 111 -5.82 7.00 -2.54
CA ASP A 111 -5.80 8.47 -2.54
C ASP A 111 -6.25 9.01 -1.18
N GLN A 112 -5.37 9.74 -0.52
CA GLN A 112 -5.64 10.34 0.78
C GLN A 112 -6.80 11.34 0.68
N PRO A 113 -7.90 11.16 1.45
CA PRO A 113 -9.02 12.06 1.39
C PRO A 113 -8.68 13.42 2.03
N THR A 114 -9.22 14.51 1.46
CA THR A 114 -9.23 15.81 2.11
C THR A 114 -10.30 15.89 3.20
N ASP A 115 -10.18 16.84 4.14
CA ASP A 115 -11.20 17.10 5.16
C ASP A 115 -12.56 17.34 4.51
N THR A 116 -12.62 18.06 3.38
CA THR A 116 -13.86 18.30 2.64
C THR A 116 -14.47 17.00 2.10
N ARG A 117 -13.64 16.08 1.57
CA ARG A 117 -14.11 14.76 1.11
C ARG A 117 -14.62 13.91 2.28
N VAL A 118 -13.91 13.92 3.40
CA VAL A 118 -14.35 13.24 4.63
C VAL A 118 -15.69 13.80 5.12
N ALA A 119 -15.82 15.13 5.21
CA ALA A 119 -17.03 15.80 5.67
C ALA A 119 -18.24 15.54 4.76
N THR A 120 -18.04 15.23 3.48
CA THR A 120 -19.10 14.97 2.50
C THR A 120 -19.25 13.49 2.14
N ALA A 121 -18.55 12.58 2.83
CA ALA A 121 -18.66 11.14 2.59
C ALA A 121 -20.11 10.66 2.67
N GLY A 122 -20.53 9.88 1.66
CA GLY A 122 -21.92 9.43 1.52
C GLY A 122 -22.94 10.50 1.05
N ARG A 123 -22.50 11.75 0.84
CA ARG A 123 -23.35 12.88 0.43
C ARG A 123 -22.93 13.45 -0.93
N SER A 124 -23.01 12.65 -1.96
CA SER A 124 -22.52 12.98 -3.32
C SER A 124 -23.10 14.28 -3.92
N ALA A 125 -24.31 14.69 -3.50
CA ALA A 125 -24.95 15.92 -3.97
C ALA A 125 -24.23 17.19 -3.49
N THR A 126 -23.54 17.14 -2.35
CA THR A 126 -22.80 18.27 -1.74
C THR A 126 -21.28 18.13 -1.85
N ALA A 127 -20.79 17.00 -2.34
CA ALA A 127 -19.37 16.76 -2.50
C ALA A 127 -18.76 17.64 -3.59
N THR A 128 -17.61 18.24 -3.29
CA THR A 128 -16.80 18.96 -4.28
C THR A 128 -16.31 17.98 -5.34
N ARG A 129 -16.53 18.31 -6.60
CA ARG A 129 -16.08 17.52 -7.76
C ARG A 129 -14.82 18.13 -8.33
N MET A 130 -13.92 17.28 -8.81
CA MET A 130 -12.80 17.73 -9.64
C MET A 130 -13.35 18.31 -10.95
N ASP A 131 -12.83 19.45 -11.37
CA ASP A 131 -13.04 19.91 -12.74
C ASP A 131 -12.30 19.01 -13.75
N ASP A 132 -12.58 19.20 -15.04
CA ASP A 132 -12.01 18.35 -16.10
C ASP A 132 -10.49 18.50 -16.23
N ALA A 133 -9.93 19.67 -15.94
CA ALA A 133 -8.49 19.87 -16.00
C ALA A 133 -7.77 19.17 -14.85
N HIS A 134 -8.28 19.32 -13.63
CA HIS A 134 -7.74 18.63 -12.45
C HIS A 134 -7.87 17.11 -12.60
N ARG A 135 -9.02 16.62 -13.09
CA ARG A 135 -9.22 15.19 -13.33
C ARG A 135 -8.23 14.62 -14.35
N ARG A 136 -7.89 15.35 -15.41
CA ARG A 136 -6.86 14.92 -16.38
C ARG A 136 -5.49 14.80 -15.72
N ARG A 137 -5.06 15.80 -14.93
CA ARG A 137 -3.76 15.75 -14.20
C ARG A 137 -3.72 14.62 -13.19
N TYR A 138 -4.81 14.42 -12.44
CA TYR A 138 -4.93 13.30 -11.53
C TYR A 138 -4.75 11.95 -12.23
N LEU A 139 -5.46 11.71 -13.34
CA LEU A 139 -5.36 10.47 -14.11
C LEU A 139 -3.97 10.29 -14.75
N GLU A 140 -3.32 11.37 -15.15
CA GLU A 140 -1.94 11.33 -15.64
C GLU A 140 -0.96 10.89 -14.53
N ARG A 141 -1.12 11.42 -13.33
CA ARG A 141 -0.33 11.03 -12.15
C ARG A 141 -0.53 9.56 -11.79
N VAL A 142 -1.78 9.10 -11.78
CA VAL A 142 -2.08 7.67 -11.58
C VAL A 142 -1.40 6.80 -12.64
N ARG A 143 -1.38 7.22 -13.92
CA ARG A 143 -0.65 6.50 -14.97
C ARG A 143 0.87 6.50 -14.75
N LYS A 144 1.45 7.63 -14.32
CA LYS A 144 2.88 7.69 -13.96
C LYS A 144 3.23 6.69 -12.85
N ILE A 145 2.41 6.61 -11.80
CA ILE A 145 2.58 5.63 -10.72
C ILE A 145 2.47 4.20 -11.27
N GLY A 146 1.46 3.92 -12.11
CA GLY A 146 1.31 2.61 -12.76
C GLY A 146 2.51 2.24 -13.63
N THR A 147 3.12 3.20 -14.33
CA THR A 147 4.35 2.99 -15.11
C THR A 147 5.52 2.62 -14.18
N ILE A 148 5.72 3.36 -13.08
CA ILE A 148 6.76 3.08 -12.08
C ILE A 148 6.59 1.67 -11.50
N ALA A 149 5.37 1.29 -11.14
CA ALA A 149 5.06 -0.07 -10.65
C ALA A 149 5.39 -1.12 -11.72
N GLY A 150 4.96 -0.92 -12.97
CA GLY A 150 5.22 -1.81 -14.09
C GLY A 150 6.72 -1.98 -14.41
N GLU A 151 7.52 -0.92 -14.32
CA GLU A 151 8.99 -0.98 -14.48
C GLU A 151 9.65 -1.82 -13.38
N ASN A 152 9.02 -1.99 -12.23
CA ASN A 152 9.41 -2.88 -11.15
C ASN A 152 8.74 -4.27 -11.22
N GLY A 153 8.00 -4.57 -12.29
CA GLY A 153 7.31 -5.84 -12.48
C GLY A 153 6.02 -6.01 -11.68
N LEU A 154 5.53 -4.94 -11.05
CA LEU A 154 4.33 -4.94 -10.22
C LEU A 154 3.07 -4.60 -11.02
N ARG A 155 1.93 -5.00 -10.52
CA ARG A 155 0.60 -4.55 -10.92
C ARG A 155 0.12 -3.44 -9.98
N ALA A 156 -0.37 -2.33 -10.52
CA ALA A 156 -0.93 -1.23 -9.76
C ALA A 156 -2.40 -1.00 -10.13
#